data_ee8f0fc61a285dc1dbd7e8639559ba7a
#
_entry.id   ee8f0fc61a285dc1dbd7e8639559ba7a
#
_cell.length_a   1.000
_cell.length_b   1.000
_cell.length_c   1.000
_cell.angle_alpha   90.00
_cell.angle_beta   90.00
_cell.angle_gamma   90.00
#
_symmetry.space_group_name_H-M   'P 1'
#
loop_
_entity.id
_entity.type
_entity.pdbx_description
1 polymer ?
#
loop_
_entity_poly.entity_id
_entity_poly.type
_entity_poly.pdbx_seq_one_letter_code
_entity_poly.pdbx_strand_id
1 'polypeptide(L)'
;MWRRSVYLFLAYIFILHTCFIQFLAAADLRMRSGNNIVPRNVNLKKSANGTDVVDILNPQNGNSINKFDRFDVGDKNSIILNNSMQDGTSTTGGLVSRNPNLTTNANLITIEILSGTASKINVTVEVFGKSADLLFANENGFSFNGANFLNTNGLNVVAGKIDNDIASVTGNGKVDILDRGIAIDGNYFNIIARSINLAGNISHSKEGKTLNNINLIAGLNDVNLKDKANPQIKNTKSTSSKNSNKLAINGSSLGSMHGNNIKFISTEEGMGVKHKGMITSAEQILLMANGDIETDTLISENVKIKAPTHTYKNSNKVAGTNVSIKAKNVENAGDIYSGDLDIEVVDFIKNFGMIGAEKNLTITAKTITNEGKRTAGSGIVGNVGNTVN
;
A
#
# COMPACT_ATOMS: atom_id res chain seq x y z
N MET A 1 14.82 18.72 -60.21
CA MET A 1 14.49 19.53 -59.01
C MET A 1 13.76 18.77 -57.93
N TRP A 2 12.80 17.93 -58.24
CA TRP A 2 11.95 17.25 -57.24
C TRP A 2 12.69 16.30 -56.30
N ARG A 3 13.66 15.52 -56.78
CA ARG A 3 14.42 14.58 -55.95
C ARG A 3 15.27 15.26 -54.84
N ARG A 4 15.85 16.42 -55.09
CA ARG A 4 16.64 17.18 -54.10
C ARG A 4 15.77 17.72 -52.97
N SER A 5 14.54 18.15 -53.27
CA SER A 5 13.60 18.64 -52.26
C SER A 5 13.10 17.52 -51.31
N VAL A 6 12.92 16.30 -51.82
CA VAL A 6 12.54 15.14 -51.00
C VAL A 6 13.65 14.72 -50.07
N TYR A 7 14.91 14.71 -50.51
CA TYR A 7 16.05 14.39 -49.63
C TYR A 7 16.28 15.44 -48.55
N LEU A 8 16.10 16.71 -48.86
CA LEU A 8 16.17 17.79 -47.88
C LEU A 8 15.04 17.69 -46.82
N PHE A 9 13.85 17.33 -47.26
CA PHE A 9 12.69 17.14 -46.36
C PHE A 9 12.86 15.93 -45.45
N LEU A 10 13.34 14.80 -45.99
CA LEU A 10 13.66 13.61 -45.20
C LEU A 10 14.81 13.84 -44.20
N ALA A 11 15.88 14.58 -44.63
CA ALA A 11 16.97 14.96 -43.73
C ALA A 11 16.49 15.88 -42.59
N TYR A 12 15.57 16.81 -42.90
CA TYR A 12 14.99 17.71 -41.91
C TYR A 12 14.11 16.96 -40.89
N ILE A 13 13.32 15.98 -41.34
CA ILE A 13 12.53 15.10 -40.46
C ILE A 13 13.46 14.26 -39.59
N PHE A 14 14.55 13.72 -40.15
CA PHE A 14 15.51 12.92 -39.40
C PHE A 14 16.24 13.76 -38.33
N ILE A 15 16.64 14.99 -38.64
CA ILE A 15 17.27 15.93 -37.70
C ILE A 15 16.26 16.35 -36.64
N LEU A 16 15.01 16.63 -36.99
CA LEU A 16 13.95 16.92 -36.01
C LEU A 16 13.69 15.73 -35.09
N HIS A 17 13.67 14.51 -35.62
CA HIS A 17 13.45 13.30 -34.87
C HIS A 17 14.59 13.00 -33.87
N THR A 18 15.84 13.15 -34.34
CA THR A 18 17.03 12.99 -33.49
C THR A 18 17.15 14.09 -32.43
N CYS A 19 16.83 15.35 -32.77
CA CYS A 19 16.75 16.43 -31.79
C CYS A 19 15.63 16.20 -30.77
N PHE A 20 14.47 15.69 -31.21
CA PHE A 20 13.34 15.42 -30.31
C PHE A 20 13.65 14.25 -29.37
N ILE A 21 14.31 13.19 -29.87
CA ILE A 21 14.76 12.06 -29.02
C ILE A 21 15.84 12.53 -28.03
N GLN A 22 16.79 13.37 -28.45
CA GLN A 22 17.79 13.94 -27.54
C GLN A 22 17.17 14.92 -26.54
N PHE A 23 16.14 15.67 -26.95
CA PHE A 23 15.41 16.55 -26.03
C PHE A 23 14.58 15.77 -25.01
N LEU A 24 13.94 14.67 -25.42
CA LEU A 24 13.23 13.74 -24.52
C LEU A 24 14.23 13.03 -23.58
N ALA A 25 15.37 12.56 -24.08
CA ALA A 25 16.42 11.97 -23.27
C ALA A 25 17.07 12.99 -22.32
N ALA A 26 17.26 14.25 -22.75
CA ALA A 26 17.75 15.33 -21.89
C ALA A 26 16.69 15.80 -20.87
N ALA A 27 15.40 15.77 -21.22
CA ALA A 27 14.29 16.04 -20.31
C ALA A 27 14.16 14.92 -19.26
N ASP A 28 14.33 13.66 -19.67
CA ASP A 28 14.36 12.52 -18.74
C ASP A 28 15.59 12.56 -17.83
N LEU A 29 16.74 12.97 -18.31
CA LEU A 29 17.95 13.25 -17.52
C LEU A 29 17.76 14.44 -16.55
N ARG A 30 16.93 15.43 -16.89
CA ARG A 30 16.60 16.54 -15.98
C ARG A 30 15.53 16.18 -14.94
N MET A 31 14.71 15.15 -15.20
CA MET A 31 13.68 14.69 -14.27
C MET A 31 14.19 13.71 -13.18
N ARG A 32 15.45 13.27 -13.23
CA ARG A 32 16.08 12.56 -12.12
C ARG A 32 16.45 13.56 -11.05
N SER A 33 15.47 13.93 -10.23
CA SER A 33 15.69 14.85 -9.11
C SER A 33 16.54 14.20 -8.04
N GLY A 34 17.55 14.91 -7.57
CA GLY A 34 18.21 14.60 -6.30
C GLY A 34 17.23 14.72 -5.12
N ASN A 35 17.71 14.42 -3.92
CA ASN A 35 16.91 14.61 -2.71
C ASN A 35 16.54 16.08 -2.56
N ASN A 36 15.31 16.33 -2.14
CA ASN A 36 14.83 17.65 -1.76
C ASN A 36 14.36 17.60 -0.31
N ILE A 37 15.31 17.70 0.60
CA ILE A 37 15.10 17.61 2.03
C ILE A 37 15.31 19.00 2.63
N VAL A 38 14.26 19.55 3.23
CA VAL A 38 14.29 20.84 3.92
C VAL A 38 13.97 20.60 5.40
N PRO A 39 14.99 20.44 6.24
CA PRO A 39 14.80 20.19 7.67
C PRO A 39 14.31 21.46 8.38
N ARG A 40 13.50 21.27 9.42
CA ARG A 40 13.02 22.35 10.29
C ARG A 40 13.70 22.35 11.65
N ASN A 41 13.91 21.18 12.24
CA ASN A 41 14.44 21.05 13.60
C ASN A 41 15.58 20.04 13.73
N VAL A 42 16.10 19.53 12.61
CA VAL A 42 17.18 18.53 12.57
C VAL A 42 18.35 19.01 11.72
N ASN A 43 19.50 18.41 11.88
CA ASN A 43 20.69 18.69 11.08
C ASN A 43 20.78 17.70 9.92
N LEU A 44 21.12 18.21 8.74
CA LEU A 44 21.44 17.46 7.56
C LEU A 44 22.95 17.56 7.29
N LYS A 45 23.62 16.42 7.13
CA LYS A 45 25.03 16.33 6.78
C LYS A 45 25.25 15.35 5.64
N LYS A 46 26.49 15.15 5.22
CA LYS A 46 26.86 14.14 4.22
C LYS A 46 27.68 13.04 4.86
N SER A 47 27.48 11.81 4.41
CA SER A 47 28.34 10.67 4.69
C SER A 47 29.62 10.71 3.83
N ALA A 48 30.52 9.76 4.03
CA ALA A 48 31.79 9.72 3.32
C ALA A 48 31.64 9.62 1.78
N ASN A 49 30.59 8.98 1.29
CA ASN A 49 30.30 8.88 -0.15
C ASN A 49 29.31 9.93 -0.67
N GLY A 50 28.98 10.94 0.12
CA GLY A 50 28.10 12.05 -0.26
C GLY A 50 26.60 11.80 -0.09
N THR A 51 26.19 10.68 0.53
CA THR A 51 24.78 10.40 0.86
C THR A 51 24.27 11.36 1.94
N ASP A 52 23.03 11.80 1.82
CA ASP A 52 22.37 12.64 2.83
C ASP A 52 22.16 11.88 4.13
N VAL A 53 22.54 12.50 5.24
CA VAL A 53 22.40 11.94 6.59
C VAL A 53 21.62 12.93 7.46
N VAL A 54 20.50 12.47 8.01
CA VAL A 54 19.73 13.17 9.02
C VAL A 54 20.21 12.71 10.39
N ASP A 55 20.85 13.58 11.16
CA ASP A 55 21.09 13.35 12.58
C ASP A 55 19.79 13.58 13.34
N ILE A 56 19.06 12.50 13.61
CA ILE A 56 17.76 12.55 14.30
C ILE A 56 17.89 13.18 15.69
N LEU A 57 16.81 13.75 16.19
CA LEU A 57 16.77 14.31 17.54
C LEU A 57 16.87 13.22 18.61
N ASN A 58 17.37 13.61 19.79
CA ASN A 58 17.35 12.72 20.94
C ASN A 58 15.91 12.29 21.27
N PRO A 59 15.63 10.98 21.38
CA PRO A 59 14.28 10.51 21.61
C PRO A 59 13.73 10.91 22.97
N GLN A 60 12.43 11.24 23.00
CA GLN A 60 11.66 11.40 24.23
C GLN A 60 10.72 10.20 24.36
N ASN A 61 10.76 9.49 25.47
CA ASN A 61 10.00 8.24 25.66
C ASN A 61 10.20 7.22 24.53
N GLY A 62 11.43 7.18 23.97
CA GLY A 62 11.79 6.27 22.87
C GLY A 62 11.41 6.75 21.47
N ASN A 63 10.72 7.89 21.30
CA ASN A 63 10.34 8.47 20.02
C ASN A 63 11.20 9.69 19.69
N SER A 64 11.87 9.69 18.53
CA SER A 64 12.57 10.82 17.96
C SER A 64 11.67 11.52 16.93
N ILE A 65 11.17 12.72 17.25
CA ILE A 65 10.25 13.48 16.38
C ILE A 65 11.01 14.51 15.57
N ASN A 66 11.11 14.29 14.27
CA ASN A 66 11.89 15.06 13.32
C ASN A 66 10.96 15.76 12.33
N LYS A 67 11.05 17.09 12.24
CA LYS A 67 10.14 17.91 11.42
C LYS A 67 10.85 18.45 10.20
N PHE A 68 10.13 18.42 9.08
CA PHE A 68 10.61 18.88 7.78
C PHE A 68 9.57 19.78 7.11
N ASP A 69 10.05 20.81 6.42
CA ASP A 69 9.21 21.56 5.50
C ASP A 69 9.05 20.81 4.18
N ARG A 70 10.02 19.95 3.83
CA ARG A 70 9.95 19.04 2.69
C ARG A 70 10.82 17.80 2.90
N PHE A 71 10.33 16.66 2.44
CA PHE A 71 11.06 15.39 2.50
C PHE A 71 10.76 14.57 1.24
N ASP A 72 11.58 14.81 0.19
CA ASP A 72 11.54 14.03 -1.04
C ASP A 72 12.86 13.31 -1.21
N VAL A 73 12.83 11.99 -1.39
CA VAL A 73 13.99 11.15 -1.70
C VAL A 73 13.91 10.78 -3.17
N GLY A 74 14.78 11.42 -3.97
CA GLY A 74 14.75 11.31 -5.43
C GLY A 74 15.35 10.01 -5.96
N ASP A 75 15.50 9.92 -7.29
CA ASP A 75 15.91 8.68 -7.96
C ASP A 75 17.42 8.36 -7.89
N LYS A 76 18.23 9.25 -7.32
CA LYS A 76 19.70 9.12 -7.38
C LYS A 76 20.38 8.80 -6.06
N ASN A 77 19.91 9.38 -4.97
CA ASN A 77 20.62 9.35 -3.70
C ASN A 77 19.71 8.86 -2.59
N SER A 78 20.13 7.80 -1.91
CA SER A 78 19.52 7.35 -0.66
C SER A 78 19.58 8.42 0.43
N ILE A 79 18.84 8.22 1.50
CA ILE A 79 18.92 9.03 2.71
C ILE A 79 19.14 8.11 3.92
N ILE A 80 19.93 8.59 4.87
CA ILE A 80 20.28 7.90 6.11
C ILE A 80 19.64 8.64 7.28
N LEU A 81 18.84 7.92 8.08
CA LEU A 81 18.37 8.38 9.38
C LEU A 81 19.33 7.85 10.45
N ASN A 82 20.15 8.75 11.01
CA ASN A 82 21.25 8.36 11.89
C ASN A 82 20.77 8.12 13.32
N ASN A 83 20.53 6.84 13.65
CA ASN A 83 20.17 6.35 14.98
C ASN A 83 21.36 5.64 15.67
N SER A 84 22.56 6.20 15.52
CA SER A 84 23.77 5.61 16.08
C SER A 84 24.52 6.56 17.03
N MET A 85 24.90 6.05 18.20
CA MET A 85 25.79 6.72 19.14
C MET A 85 27.27 6.42 18.89
N GLN A 86 27.57 5.62 17.85
CA GLN A 86 28.94 5.24 17.46
C GLN A 86 29.14 5.48 15.97
N ASP A 87 30.38 5.75 15.58
CA ASP A 87 30.79 5.80 14.19
C ASP A 87 30.69 4.39 13.58
N GLY A 88 30.40 4.29 12.30
CA GLY A 88 30.31 3.00 11.64
C GLY A 88 30.07 3.11 10.14
N THR A 89 29.83 1.96 9.51
CA THR A 89 29.58 1.87 8.07
C THR A 89 28.11 1.61 7.79
N SER A 90 27.49 2.53 7.07
CA SER A 90 26.14 2.41 6.52
C SER A 90 26.15 1.60 5.23
N THR A 91 25.05 0.92 4.93
CA THR A 91 24.88 0.17 3.68
C THR A 91 24.90 1.09 2.46
N THR A 92 24.29 2.28 2.57
CA THR A 92 24.12 3.20 1.44
C THR A 92 25.10 4.39 1.46
N GLY A 93 25.68 4.72 2.60
CA GLY A 93 26.48 5.93 2.79
C GLY A 93 27.98 5.73 3.04
N GLY A 94 28.47 4.50 3.16
CA GLY A 94 29.84 4.25 3.60
C GLY A 94 30.02 4.70 5.07
N LEU A 95 31.13 5.32 5.40
CA LEU A 95 31.40 5.79 6.76
C LEU A 95 30.41 6.90 7.15
N VAL A 96 29.79 6.73 8.32
CA VAL A 96 28.87 7.69 8.95
C VAL A 96 29.31 7.91 10.38
N SER A 97 29.56 9.16 10.76
CA SER A 97 29.87 9.52 12.13
C SER A 97 28.65 9.37 13.03
N ARG A 98 28.89 9.07 14.30
CA ARG A 98 27.86 9.05 15.33
C ARG A 98 26.96 10.27 15.27
N ASN A 99 25.73 10.11 15.71
CA ASN A 99 24.81 11.21 15.87
C ASN A 99 25.10 11.94 17.20
N PRO A 100 25.55 13.22 17.14
CA PRO A 100 25.90 13.95 18.36
C PRO A 100 24.69 14.33 19.22
N ASN A 101 23.47 14.26 18.66
CA ASN A 101 22.26 14.61 19.39
C ASN A 101 21.83 13.50 20.37
N LEU A 102 22.28 12.25 20.17
CA LEU A 102 21.77 11.09 20.89
C LEU A 102 22.47 10.88 22.23
N THR A 103 21.67 10.72 23.28
CA THR A 103 22.07 10.14 24.56
C THR A 103 21.52 8.71 24.72
N THR A 104 20.55 8.33 23.89
CA THR A 104 20.01 6.98 23.73
C THR A 104 19.50 6.80 22.30
N ASN A 105 19.45 5.54 21.83
CA ASN A 105 18.88 5.26 20.51
C ASN A 105 17.34 5.36 20.52
N ALA A 106 16.75 5.81 19.43
CA ALA A 106 15.32 5.80 19.25
C ALA A 106 14.79 4.37 18.99
N ASN A 107 13.62 4.06 19.51
CA ASN A 107 12.83 2.88 19.18
C ASN A 107 11.82 3.19 18.07
N LEU A 108 11.39 4.46 17.97
CA LEU A 108 10.54 5.00 16.91
C LEU A 108 11.20 6.28 16.36
N ILE A 109 11.27 6.40 15.05
CA ILE A 109 11.68 7.62 14.37
C ILE A 109 10.47 8.16 13.62
N THR A 110 9.95 9.30 14.07
CA THR A 110 8.83 10.00 13.45
C THR A 110 9.37 11.10 12.53
N ILE A 111 8.95 11.09 11.28
CA ILE A 111 9.22 12.09 10.25
C ILE A 111 7.91 12.83 9.95
N GLU A 112 7.75 14.01 10.51
CA GLU A 112 6.61 14.90 10.25
C GLU A 112 6.94 15.87 9.11
N ILE A 113 6.17 15.83 8.02
CA ILE A 113 6.37 16.69 6.85
C ILE A 113 5.23 17.71 6.79
N LEU A 114 5.59 18.99 6.81
CA LEU A 114 4.68 20.13 6.91
C LEU A 114 4.49 20.83 5.55
N SER A 115 4.94 20.20 4.46
CA SER A 115 4.79 20.76 3.11
C SER A 115 3.33 20.80 2.66
N GLY A 116 3.00 21.73 1.75
CA GLY A 116 1.69 21.78 1.07
C GLY A 116 1.54 20.77 -0.07
N THR A 117 2.49 19.83 -0.25
CA THR A 117 2.50 18.85 -1.33
C THR A 117 2.83 17.46 -0.81
N ALA A 118 2.42 16.42 -1.55
CA ALA A 118 2.78 15.04 -1.25
C ALA A 118 4.29 14.82 -1.34
N SER A 119 4.83 13.98 -0.48
CA SER A 119 6.24 13.56 -0.49
C SER A 119 6.47 12.43 -1.48
N LYS A 120 7.65 12.43 -2.12
CA LYS A 120 8.09 11.39 -3.06
C LYS A 120 9.26 10.63 -2.47
N ILE A 121 9.18 9.30 -2.43
CA ILE A 121 10.27 8.44 -1.96
C ILE A 121 10.49 7.35 -3.02
N ASN A 122 11.60 7.46 -3.76
CA ASN A 122 11.84 6.64 -4.95
C ASN A 122 13.08 5.73 -4.83
N VAL A 123 13.84 5.84 -3.75
CA VAL A 123 15.03 5.01 -3.46
C VAL A 123 15.11 4.69 -1.97
N THR A 124 16.27 4.26 -1.51
CA THR A 124 16.47 3.74 -0.16
C THR A 124 16.43 4.82 0.93
N VAL A 125 15.72 4.51 2.00
CA VAL A 125 15.77 5.14 3.31
C VAL A 125 16.37 4.13 4.28
N GLU A 126 17.54 4.41 4.83
CA GLU A 126 18.26 3.53 5.75
C GLU A 126 18.23 4.09 7.19
N VAL A 127 17.91 3.27 8.17
CA VAL A 127 18.17 3.57 9.57
C VAL A 127 19.59 3.10 9.89
N PHE A 128 20.49 4.04 10.14
CA PHE A 128 21.86 3.70 10.50
C PHE A 128 22.01 3.52 12.01
N GLY A 129 22.67 2.45 12.44
CA GLY A 129 22.85 2.08 13.84
C GLY A 129 21.77 1.12 14.33
N LYS A 130 21.13 1.42 15.48
CA LYS A 130 20.07 0.57 16.01
C LYS A 130 18.80 0.68 15.14
N SER A 131 18.22 -0.47 14.79
CA SER A 131 16.94 -0.51 14.08
C SER A 131 15.83 0.15 14.90
N ALA A 132 14.87 0.76 14.21
CA ALA A 132 13.72 1.42 14.82
C ALA A 132 12.47 1.25 13.95
N ASP A 133 11.30 1.43 14.57
CA ASP A 133 10.07 1.66 13.82
C ASP A 133 10.16 3.01 13.10
N LEU A 134 9.59 3.09 11.90
CA LEU A 134 9.46 4.34 11.16
C LEU A 134 8.01 4.78 11.10
N LEU A 135 7.78 6.09 11.26
CA LEU A 135 6.50 6.74 11.05
C LEU A 135 6.70 7.99 10.20
N PHE A 136 6.12 7.97 9.00
CA PHE A 136 6.08 9.12 8.10
C PHE A 136 4.68 9.73 8.10
N ALA A 137 4.57 11.02 8.36
CA ALA A 137 3.31 11.74 8.37
C ALA A 137 3.37 12.98 7.46
N ASN A 138 2.43 13.08 6.50
CA ASN A 138 2.23 14.22 5.62
C ASN A 138 0.75 14.31 5.23
N GLU A 139 0.06 15.38 5.59
CA GLU A 139 -1.37 15.58 5.28
C GLU A 139 -1.68 15.54 3.79
N ASN A 140 -0.71 15.85 2.93
CA ASN A 140 -0.86 15.82 1.47
C ASN A 140 -0.54 14.46 0.85
N GLY A 141 -0.05 13.49 1.67
CA GLY A 141 0.19 12.12 1.27
C GLY A 141 1.58 11.83 0.76
N PHE A 142 1.71 10.67 0.11
CA PHE A 142 2.99 10.10 -0.34
C PHE A 142 2.87 9.44 -1.69
N SER A 143 4.01 9.41 -2.41
CA SER A 143 4.21 8.61 -3.60
C SER A 143 5.51 7.82 -3.46
N PHE A 144 5.42 6.49 -3.65
CA PHE A 144 6.55 5.56 -3.61
C PHE A 144 6.76 4.94 -4.99
N ASN A 145 7.99 4.95 -5.49
CA ASN A 145 8.32 4.36 -6.77
C ASN A 145 9.70 3.69 -6.75
N GLY A 146 9.76 2.48 -6.20
CA GLY A 146 10.99 1.75 -5.95
C GLY A 146 11.63 2.15 -4.62
N ALA A 147 10.83 2.58 -3.64
CA ALA A 147 11.30 2.85 -2.30
C ALA A 147 11.76 1.57 -1.60
N ASN A 148 12.86 1.67 -0.85
CA ASN A 148 13.37 0.56 -0.05
C ASN A 148 13.73 1.07 1.36
N PHE A 149 13.14 0.48 2.38
CA PHE A 149 13.37 0.84 3.78
C PHE A 149 14.25 -0.22 4.44
N LEU A 150 15.47 0.17 4.83
CA LEU A 150 16.48 -0.75 5.39
C LEU A 150 16.66 -0.56 6.89
N ASN A 151 16.93 -1.66 7.59
CA ASN A 151 17.19 -1.73 9.02
C ASN A 151 16.07 -1.07 9.85
N THR A 152 14.81 -1.31 9.43
CA THR A 152 13.62 -0.87 10.19
C THR A 152 12.92 -2.06 10.82
N ASN A 153 12.23 -1.85 11.95
CA ASN A 153 11.37 -2.88 12.56
C ASN A 153 10.01 -2.95 11.88
N GLY A 154 9.56 -1.84 11.29
CA GLY A 154 8.33 -1.71 10.54
C GLY A 154 8.11 -0.26 10.09
N LEU A 155 7.12 -0.07 9.21
CA LEU A 155 6.84 1.22 8.58
C LEU A 155 5.37 1.60 8.72
N ASN A 156 5.12 2.82 9.22
CA ASN A 156 3.83 3.48 9.20
C ASN A 156 3.89 4.68 8.25
N VAL A 157 2.95 4.75 7.31
CA VAL A 157 2.76 5.87 6.38
C VAL A 157 1.39 6.47 6.61
N VAL A 158 1.35 7.72 7.07
CA VAL A 158 0.13 8.43 7.44
C VAL A 158 -0.05 9.64 6.52
N ALA A 159 -1.04 9.59 5.63
CA ALA A 159 -1.47 10.74 4.84
C ALA A 159 -2.42 11.61 5.69
N GLY A 160 -1.89 12.15 6.77
CA GLY A 160 -2.61 12.85 7.84
C GLY A 160 -1.67 13.41 8.88
N LYS A 161 -2.23 13.78 10.02
CA LYS A 161 -1.51 14.23 11.21
C LYS A 161 -1.24 13.07 12.15
N ILE A 162 -0.21 13.24 12.96
CA ILE A 162 0.05 12.35 14.09
C ILE A 162 0.05 13.17 15.38
N ASP A 163 -0.68 12.70 16.38
CA ASP A 163 -0.65 13.24 17.72
C ASP A 163 -0.53 12.08 18.71
N ASN A 164 0.60 12.01 19.40
CA ASN A 164 1.02 10.86 20.19
C ASN A 164 0.94 9.56 19.34
N ASP A 165 0.09 8.61 19.75
CA ASP A 165 -0.13 7.36 19.01
C ASP A 165 -1.37 7.40 18.10
N ILE A 166 -1.97 8.57 17.86
CA ILE A 166 -3.18 8.71 17.03
C ILE A 166 -2.82 9.31 15.67
N ALA A 167 -3.04 8.53 14.63
CA ALA A 167 -3.00 8.99 13.24
C ALA A 167 -4.38 9.50 12.83
N SER A 168 -4.49 10.78 12.45
CA SER A 168 -5.75 11.43 12.07
C SER A 168 -5.74 11.82 10.60
N VAL A 169 -6.61 11.21 9.81
CA VAL A 169 -6.87 11.59 8.43
C VAL A 169 -8.10 12.49 8.38
N THR A 170 -7.92 13.75 8.00
CA THR A 170 -9.00 14.74 7.95
C THR A 170 -9.15 15.40 6.57
N GLY A 171 -8.12 15.26 5.73
CA GLY A 171 -8.03 15.87 4.41
C GLY A 171 -8.16 14.87 3.26
N ASN A 172 -7.65 15.23 2.09
CA ASN A 172 -7.65 14.42 0.88
C ASN A 172 -6.32 13.69 0.64
N GLY A 173 -5.49 13.55 1.67
CA GLY A 173 -4.20 12.91 1.56
C GLY A 173 -4.32 11.49 1.02
N LYS A 174 -3.53 11.19 0.00
CA LYS A 174 -3.49 9.87 -0.64
C LYS A 174 -2.10 9.26 -0.58
N VAL A 175 -2.05 7.94 -0.70
CA VAL A 175 -0.79 7.21 -0.86
C VAL A 175 -0.82 6.45 -2.17
N ASP A 176 0.18 6.71 -3.03
CA ASP A 176 0.36 6.04 -4.30
C ASP A 176 1.62 5.14 -4.22
N ILE A 177 1.45 3.84 -4.42
CA ILE A 177 2.54 2.92 -4.69
C ILE A 177 2.58 2.70 -6.19
N LEU A 178 3.60 3.26 -6.85
CA LEU A 178 3.75 3.24 -8.29
C LEU A 178 4.46 1.97 -8.77
N ASP A 179 4.64 1.82 -10.07
CA ASP A 179 5.00 0.58 -10.77
C ASP A 179 6.22 -0.16 -10.20
N ARG A 180 7.24 0.56 -9.70
CA ARG A 180 8.43 -0.07 -9.09
C ARG A 180 8.22 -0.54 -7.65
N GLY A 181 7.03 -0.32 -7.08
CA GLY A 181 6.64 -0.81 -5.77
C GLY A 181 7.38 -0.20 -4.59
N ILE A 182 7.29 -0.91 -3.46
CA ILE A 182 7.94 -0.59 -2.19
C ILE A 182 8.43 -1.87 -1.51
N ALA A 183 9.63 -1.82 -0.93
CA ALA A 183 10.21 -2.90 -0.14
C ALA A 183 10.55 -2.43 1.28
N ILE A 184 10.29 -3.25 2.28
CA ILE A 184 10.50 -2.93 3.70
C ILE A 184 11.29 -4.05 4.37
N ASP A 185 12.40 -3.70 5.02
CA ASP A 185 13.13 -4.60 5.92
C ASP A 185 12.55 -4.48 7.32
N GLY A 186 11.41 -5.14 7.56
CA GLY A 186 10.69 -5.03 8.82
C GLY A 186 9.55 -6.03 8.93
N ASN A 187 8.84 -5.99 10.05
CA ASN A 187 7.78 -6.96 10.34
C ASN A 187 6.40 -6.52 9.87
N TYR A 188 6.18 -5.21 9.69
CA TYR A 188 4.86 -4.70 9.30
C TYR A 188 4.97 -3.49 8.37
N PHE A 189 3.90 -3.27 7.61
CA PHE A 189 3.68 -2.09 6.80
C PHE A 189 2.24 -1.60 6.92
N ASN A 190 2.08 -0.35 7.35
CA ASN A 190 0.79 0.28 7.49
C ASN A 190 0.67 1.50 6.59
N ILE A 191 -0.43 1.62 5.89
CA ILE A 191 -0.85 2.84 5.19
C ILE A 191 -2.17 3.31 5.78
N ILE A 192 -2.20 4.57 6.23
CA ILE A 192 -3.37 5.24 6.76
C ILE A 192 -3.57 6.51 5.94
N ALA A 193 -4.60 6.53 5.09
CA ALA A 193 -4.81 7.60 4.13
C ALA A 193 -6.30 7.74 3.80
N ARG A 194 -6.72 8.82 3.15
CA ARG A 194 -8.09 8.88 2.63
C ARG A 194 -8.30 7.94 1.46
N SER A 195 -7.29 7.82 0.58
CA SER A 195 -7.28 6.86 -0.52
C SER A 195 -5.90 6.27 -0.76
N ILE A 196 -5.86 5.06 -1.30
CA ILE A 196 -4.65 4.28 -1.52
C ILE A 196 -4.68 3.70 -2.93
N ASN A 197 -3.65 3.96 -3.74
CA ASN A 197 -3.48 3.35 -5.05
C ASN A 197 -2.25 2.43 -5.05
N LEU A 198 -2.42 1.25 -5.60
CA LEU A 198 -1.41 0.18 -5.63
C LEU A 198 -1.16 -0.22 -7.09
N ALA A 199 -0.20 0.41 -7.74
CA ALA A 199 0.24 0.04 -9.08
C ALA A 199 1.44 -0.90 -9.07
N GLY A 200 2.23 -0.91 -8.00
CA GLY A 200 3.40 -1.77 -7.80
C GLY A 200 3.29 -2.68 -6.59
N ASN A 201 4.25 -3.59 -6.46
CA ASN A 201 4.27 -4.59 -5.40
C ASN A 201 4.62 -4.00 -4.02
N ILE A 202 4.07 -4.62 -2.98
CA ILE A 202 4.51 -4.47 -1.59
C ILE A 202 5.25 -5.74 -1.20
N SER A 203 6.52 -5.62 -0.81
CA SER A 203 7.39 -6.76 -0.51
C SER A 203 8.29 -6.53 0.70
N HIS A 204 8.86 -7.61 1.23
CA HIS A 204 9.98 -7.51 2.16
C HIS A 204 11.28 -7.25 1.39
N SER A 205 12.22 -6.44 1.95
CA SER A 205 13.49 -6.10 1.30
C SER A 205 14.45 -7.29 1.19
N LYS A 206 14.35 -8.27 2.09
CA LYS A 206 15.20 -9.46 2.09
C LYS A 206 14.49 -10.60 1.37
N GLU A 207 15.19 -11.25 0.46
CA GLU A 207 14.72 -12.44 -0.25
C GLU A 207 14.31 -13.54 0.72
N GLY A 208 13.21 -14.24 0.42
CA GLY A 208 12.67 -15.33 1.24
C GLY A 208 12.05 -14.90 2.57
N LYS A 209 11.94 -13.59 2.84
CA LYS A 209 11.22 -13.05 3.98
C LYS A 209 9.88 -12.45 3.56
N THR A 210 8.95 -12.40 4.50
CA THR A 210 7.63 -11.79 4.32
C THR A 210 7.33 -10.82 5.43
N LEU A 211 6.46 -9.84 5.15
CA LEU A 211 5.91 -8.97 6.18
C LEU A 211 4.89 -9.75 7.01
N ASN A 212 4.95 -9.64 8.34
CA ASN A 212 3.95 -10.28 9.20
C ASN A 212 2.58 -9.62 9.05
N ASN A 213 2.54 -8.30 8.94
CA ASN A 213 1.29 -7.56 8.80
C ASN A 213 1.39 -6.50 7.71
N ILE A 214 0.39 -6.45 6.82
CA ILE A 214 0.15 -5.37 5.86
C ILE A 214 -1.24 -4.83 6.14
N ASN A 215 -1.34 -3.58 6.61
CA ASN A 215 -2.60 -2.95 6.93
C ASN A 215 -2.82 -1.69 6.07
N LEU A 216 -3.83 -1.71 5.22
CA LEU A 216 -4.24 -0.60 4.39
C LEU A 216 -5.58 -0.08 4.90
N ILE A 217 -5.56 1.08 5.57
CA ILE A 217 -6.74 1.70 6.18
C ILE A 217 -7.04 2.99 5.43
N ALA A 218 -8.13 2.99 4.70
CA ALA A 218 -8.57 4.11 3.88
C ALA A 218 -9.84 4.76 4.44
N GLY A 219 -9.93 6.07 4.28
CA GLY A 219 -11.05 6.91 4.72
C GLY A 219 -10.65 7.98 5.73
N LEU A 220 -11.63 8.78 6.15
CA LEU A 220 -11.44 9.81 7.19
C LEU A 220 -11.52 9.14 8.57
N ASN A 221 -10.37 8.83 9.14
CA ASN A 221 -10.27 8.02 10.34
C ASN A 221 -9.34 8.63 11.38
N ASP A 222 -9.59 8.32 12.64
CA ASP A 222 -8.61 8.36 13.71
C ASP A 222 -8.19 6.92 14.02
N VAL A 223 -6.91 6.63 13.87
CA VAL A 223 -6.34 5.28 14.02
C VAL A 223 -5.32 5.29 15.14
N ASN A 224 -5.48 4.37 16.09
CA ASN A 224 -4.54 4.17 17.20
C ASN A 224 -3.38 3.27 16.72
N LEU A 225 -2.15 3.75 16.86
CA LEU A 225 -0.89 3.11 16.52
C LEU A 225 -0.10 2.64 17.75
N LYS A 226 -0.72 2.55 18.93
CA LYS A 226 -0.05 2.05 20.14
C LYS A 226 0.53 0.65 19.89
N ASP A 227 -0.27 -0.23 19.29
CA ASP A 227 0.21 -1.45 18.65
C ASP A 227 0.44 -1.16 17.16
N LYS A 228 1.71 -0.87 16.81
CA LYS A 228 2.10 -0.49 15.45
C LYS A 228 1.92 -1.62 14.44
N ALA A 229 2.07 -2.86 14.87
CA ALA A 229 1.87 -4.02 14.00
C ALA A 229 0.39 -4.29 13.69
N ASN A 230 -0.53 -3.81 14.53
CA ASN A 230 -1.95 -4.06 14.40
C ASN A 230 -2.79 -2.80 14.74
N PRO A 231 -2.74 -1.78 13.87
CA PRO A 231 -3.43 -0.51 14.08
C PRO A 231 -4.93 -0.70 14.23
N GLN A 232 -5.55 0.11 15.13
CA GLN A 232 -6.96 0.02 15.47
C GLN A 232 -7.69 1.31 15.13
N ILE A 233 -8.78 1.23 14.35
CA ILE A 233 -9.64 2.37 14.08
C ILE A 233 -10.35 2.76 15.38
N LYS A 234 -10.12 3.99 15.83
CA LYS A 234 -10.73 4.57 17.04
C LYS A 234 -12.04 5.28 16.70
N ASN A 235 -12.02 6.10 15.65
CA ASN A 235 -13.18 6.84 15.16
C ASN A 235 -13.19 6.86 13.64
N THR A 236 -14.39 6.86 13.06
CA THR A 236 -14.64 7.17 11.65
C THR A 236 -15.35 8.50 11.57
N LYS A 237 -14.93 9.37 10.65
CA LYS A 237 -15.54 10.69 10.43
C LYS A 237 -16.49 10.58 9.24
N SER A 238 -17.74 11.00 9.45
CA SER A 238 -18.73 11.02 8.38
C SER A 238 -18.46 12.19 7.42
N THR A 239 -18.58 11.94 6.12
CA THR A 239 -18.70 13.01 5.13
C THR A 239 -20.17 13.18 4.74
N SER A 240 -20.65 14.40 4.61
CA SER A 240 -22.01 14.71 4.15
C SER A 240 -22.25 14.38 2.65
N SER A 241 -21.20 14.09 1.90
CA SER A 241 -21.29 13.71 0.49
C SER A 241 -21.29 12.20 0.33
N LYS A 242 -22.37 11.62 -0.19
CA LYS A 242 -22.39 10.22 -0.66
C LYS A 242 -21.37 10.08 -1.78
N ASN A 243 -20.28 9.39 -1.51
CA ASN A 243 -19.23 9.10 -2.49
C ASN A 243 -19.53 7.82 -3.29
N SER A 244 -20.77 7.70 -3.83
CA SER A 244 -21.13 6.54 -4.63
C SER A 244 -20.13 6.33 -5.78
N ASN A 245 -19.66 5.09 -5.95
CA ASN A 245 -18.75 4.65 -7.02
C ASN A 245 -17.30 5.17 -6.95
N LYS A 246 -16.81 5.67 -5.82
CA LYS A 246 -15.40 5.99 -5.63
C LYS A 246 -14.65 4.82 -5.00
N LEU A 247 -13.35 4.72 -5.30
CA LEU A 247 -12.49 3.72 -4.71
C LEU A 247 -11.65 4.36 -3.60
N ALA A 248 -11.67 3.76 -2.42
CA ALA A 248 -10.79 4.10 -1.32
C ALA A 248 -9.45 3.37 -1.46
N ILE A 249 -9.49 2.10 -1.90
CA ILE A 249 -8.29 1.32 -2.21
C ILE A 249 -8.44 0.80 -3.64
N ASN A 250 -7.47 1.15 -4.50
CA ASN A 250 -7.46 0.78 -5.90
C ASN A 250 -6.14 0.10 -6.26
N GLY A 251 -6.16 -1.21 -6.48
CA GLY A 251 -5.02 -2.02 -6.88
C GLY A 251 -5.09 -2.44 -8.34
N SER A 252 -4.02 -2.22 -9.10
CA SER A 252 -3.83 -2.74 -10.44
C SER A 252 -3.41 -4.22 -10.42
N SER A 253 -3.32 -4.85 -11.59
CA SER A 253 -2.82 -6.23 -11.73
C SER A 253 -1.35 -6.39 -11.29
N LEU A 254 -0.57 -5.31 -11.31
CA LEU A 254 0.82 -5.31 -10.84
C LEU A 254 0.94 -5.06 -9.33
N GLY A 255 -0.10 -4.61 -8.66
CA GLY A 255 -0.12 -4.31 -7.22
C GLY A 255 -0.20 -5.54 -6.33
N SER A 256 0.49 -6.63 -6.68
CA SER A 256 0.48 -7.88 -5.91
C SER A 256 1.18 -7.74 -4.56
N MET A 257 0.79 -8.55 -3.59
CA MET A 257 1.42 -8.56 -2.27
C MET A 257 1.38 -9.94 -1.62
N HIS A 258 2.36 -10.17 -0.77
CA HIS A 258 2.47 -11.37 0.03
C HIS A 258 2.84 -11.03 1.47
N GLY A 259 2.16 -11.63 2.45
CA GLY A 259 2.38 -11.41 3.88
C GLY A 259 1.76 -12.50 4.73
N ASN A 260 1.92 -12.43 6.05
CA ASN A 260 1.22 -13.39 6.92
C ASN A 260 -0.21 -12.92 7.18
N ASN A 261 -0.42 -11.65 7.49
CA ASN A 261 -1.75 -11.06 7.68
C ASN A 261 -1.90 -9.82 6.80
N ILE A 262 -2.95 -9.76 6.00
CA ILE A 262 -3.24 -8.65 5.09
C ILE A 262 -4.64 -8.11 5.35
N LYS A 263 -4.75 -6.79 5.62
CA LYS A 263 -6.01 -6.12 5.91
C LYS A 263 -6.20 -4.92 4.99
N PHE A 264 -7.33 -4.88 4.29
CA PHE A 264 -7.82 -3.71 3.57
C PHE A 264 -9.11 -3.24 4.23
N ILE A 265 -9.13 -2.01 4.70
CA ILE A 265 -10.30 -1.43 5.36
C ILE A 265 -10.64 -0.10 4.70
N SER A 266 -11.85 0.03 4.18
CA SER A 266 -12.44 1.27 3.68
C SER A 266 -13.63 1.66 4.56
N THR A 267 -13.57 2.82 5.19
CA THR A 267 -14.54 3.23 6.21
C THR A 267 -15.58 4.23 5.72
N GLU A 268 -15.31 5.00 4.66
CA GLU A 268 -16.27 5.98 4.14
C GLU A 268 -17.39 5.31 3.36
N GLU A 269 -18.62 5.74 3.59
CA GLU A 269 -19.81 5.24 2.90
C GLU A 269 -19.70 5.44 1.38
N GLY A 270 -19.98 4.38 0.61
CA GLY A 270 -19.92 4.34 -0.84
C GLY A 270 -18.50 4.27 -1.42
N MET A 271 -17.45 4.29 -0.60
CA MET A 271 -16.07 4.14 -1.07
C MET A 271 -15.61 2.68 -1.01
N GLY A 272 -15.42 2.09 -2.19
CA GLY A 272 -15.12 0.69 -2.36
C GLY A 272 -13.64 0.31 -2.34
N VAL A 273 -13.40 -0.99 -2.44
CA VAL A 273 -12.08 -1.61 -2.62
C VAL A 273 -12.09 -2.35 -3.95
N LYS A 274 -11.12 -2.04 -4.81
CA LYS A 274 -10.88 -2.79 -6.04
C LYS A 274 -9.43 -3.23 -6.08
N HIS A 275 -9.18 -4.51 -6.26
CA HIS A 275 -7.83 -5.04 -6.38
C HIS A 275 -7.75 -6.11 -7.47
N LYS A 276 -7.00 -5.82 -8.52
CA LYS A 276 -6.81 -6.71 -9.68
C LYS A 276 -5.52 -7.53 -9.62
N GLY A 277 -4.69 -7.28 -8.63
CA GLY A 277 -3.48 -8.06 -8.38
C GLY A 277 -3.75 -9.31 -7.54
N MET A 278 -2.74 -10.15 -7.39
CA MET A 278 -2.81 -11.31 -6.52
C MET A 278 -2.45 -10.92 -5.07
N ILE A 279 -3.31 -11.30 -4.13
CA ILE A 279 -3.04 -11.20 -2.70
C ILE A 279 -2.88 -12.62 -2.16
N THR A 280 -1.70 -12.91 -1.60
CA THR A 280 -1.44 -14.17 -0.92
C THR A 280 -1.03 -13.93 0.53
N SER A 281 -1.55 -14.74 1.43
CA SER A 281 -1.28 -14.62 2.85
C SER A 281 -1.15 -16.00 3.48
N ALA A 282 -0.23 -16.14 4.44
CA ALA A 282 -0.08 -17.39 5.15
C ALA A 282 -1.23 -17.62 6.16
N GLU A 283 -1.67 -16.56 6.84
CA GLU A 283 -2.63 -16.68 7.95
C GLU A 283 -4.00 -16.09 7.60
N GLN A 284 -4.07 -14.78 7.25
CA GLN A 284 -5.35 -14.11 7.05
C GLN A 284 -5.32 -13.02 5.99
N ILE A 285 -6.37 -13.01 5.15
CA ILE A 285 -6.80 -11.85 4.35
C ILE A 285 -8.13 -11.35 4.91
N LEU A 286 -8.19 -10.07 5.30
CA LEU A 286 -9.40 -9.36 5.68
C LEU A 286 -9.65 -8.18 4.74
N LEU A 287 -10.73 -8.23 3.98
CA LEU A 287 -11.23 -7.10 3.18
C LEU A 287 -12.54 -6.60 3.81
N MET A 288 -12.60 -5.31 4.14
CA MET A 288 -13.79 -4.69 4.71
C MET A 288 -14.03 -3.32 4.05
N ALA A 289 -15.22 -3.08 3.55
CA ALA A 289 -15.59 -1.81 2.94
C ALA A 289 -17.04 -1.41 3.21
N ASN A 290 -17.25 -0.10 3.34
CA ASN A 290 -18.56 0.55 3.25
C ASN A 290 -18.87 0.99 1.80
N GLY A 291 -18.40 0.23 0.84
CA GLY A 291 -18.59 0.32 -0.60
C GLY A 291 -18.41 -1.05 -1.24
N ASP A 292 -18.49 -1.12 -2.57
CA ASP A 292 -18.28 -2.38 -3.28
C ASP A 292 -16.87 -2.91 -3.11
N ILE A 293 -16.72 -4.22 -3.05
CA ILE A 293 -15.42 -4.92 -3.07
C ILE A 293 -15.31 -5.70 -4.37
N GLU A 294 -14.28 -5.45 -5.16
CA GLU A 294 -13.95 -6.20 -6.38
C GLU A 294 -12.54 -6.77 -6.26
N THR A 295 -12.39 -8.09 -6.43
CA THR A 295 -11.08 -8.77 -6.34
C THR A 295 -10.84 -9.70 -7.51
N ASP A 296 -9.56 -9.96 -7.79
CA ASP A 296 -9.11 -10.99 -8.71
C ASP A 296 -8.74 -12.26 -7.94
N THR A 297 -7.54 -12.34 -7.35
CA THR A 297 -7.05 -13.55 -6.70
C THR A 297 -6.71 -13.31 -5.24
N LEU A 298 -7.38 -14.07 -4.36
CA LEU A 298 -7.16 -14.10 -2.91
C LEU A 298 -6.84 -15.53 -2.49
N ILE A 299 -5.66 -15.77 -1.91
CA ILE A 299 -5.26 -17.09 -1.41
C ILE A 299 -4.71 -16.95 0.01
N SER A 300 -5.32 -17.61 0.99
CA SER A 300 -4.89 -17.56 2.39
C SER A 300 -5.47 -18.73 3.18
N GLU A 301 -4.89 -19.07 4.32
CA GLU A 301 -5.55 -19.99 5.26
C GLU A 301 -6.95 -19.50 5.62
N ASN A 302 -7.09 -18.21 5.97
CA ASN A 302 -8.37 -17.61 6.32
C ASN A 302 -8.63 -16.37 5.43
N VAL A 303 -9.75 -16.38 4.68
CA VAL A 303 -10.21 -15.24 3.90
C VAL A 303 -11.52 -14.72 4.47
N LYS A 304 -11.56 -13.44 4.85
CA LYS A 304 -12.80 -12.77 5.32
C LYS A 304 -13.08 -11.55 4.48
N ILE A 305 -14.28 -11.49 3.91
CA ILE A 305 -14.76 -10.40 3.07
C ILE A 305 -16.04 -9.83 3.66
N LYS A 306 -16.07 -8.50 3.88
CA LYS A 306 -17.20 -7.82 4.51
C LYS A 306 -17.58 -6.57 3.72
N ALA A 307 -18.72 -6.64 3.01
CA ALA A 307 -19.40 -5.53 2.33
C ALA A 307 -20.90 -5.58 2.64
N PRO A 308 -21.34 -5.46 3.91
CA PRO A 308 -22.69 -5.84 4.34
C PRO A 308 -23.81 -5.02 3.68
N THR A 309 -23.53 -3.82 3.20
CA THR A 309 -24.50 -2.93 2.51
C THR A 309 -24.22 -2.80 1.01
N HIS A 310 -23.18 -3.48 0.49
CA HIS A 310 -22.67 -3.34 -0.86
C HIS A 310 -22.36 -4.69 -1.51
N THR A 311 -21.96 -4.67 -2.78
CA THR A 311 -21.70 -5.87 -3.58
C THR A 311 -20.26 -6.33 -3.44
N TYR A 312 -20.06 -7.63 -3.29
CA TYR A 312 -18.78 -8.28 -3.50
C TYR A 312 -18.74 -8.93 -4.90
N LYS A 313 -17.64 -8.65 -5.65
CA LYS A 313 -17.37 -9.23 -6.98
C LYS A 313 -16.07 -10.00 -6.97
N ASN A 314 -16.13 -11.28 -7.32
CA ASN A 314 -14.96 -12.12 -7.59
C ASN A 314 -14.78 -12.30 -9.09
N SER A 315 -13.60 -11.91 -9.61
CA SER A 315 -13.28 -12.03 -11.04
C SER A 315 -12.50 -13.29 -11.39
N ASN A 316 -11.76 -13.90 -10.44
CA ASN A 316 -10.89 -15.04 -10.71
C ASN A 316 -10.95 -16.09 -9.58
N LYS A 317 -10.19 -15.92 -8.48
CA LYS A 317 -10.06 -17.00 -7.49
C LYS A 317 -10.10 -16.49 -6.05
N VAL A 318 -10.90 -17.15 -5.22
CA VAL A 318 -10.84 -17.04 -3.75
C VAL A 318 -10.66 -18.44 -3.19
N ALA A 319 -9.54 -18.67 -2.50
CA ALA A 319 -9.22 -19.98 -1.96
C ALA A 319 -8.61 -19.92 -0.55
N GLY A 320 -8.93 -20.91 0.27
CA GLY A 320 -8.41 -21.02 1.62
C GLY A 320 -8.85 -22.29 2.35
N THR A 321 -8.40 -22.43 3.59
CA THR A 321 -8.94 -23.42 4.52
C THR A 321 -10.32 -22.99 4.99
N ASN A 322 -10.46 -21.71 5.37
CA ASN A 322 -11.72 -21.10 5.80
C ASN A 322 -11.98 -19.82 5.00
N VAL A 323 -13.13 -19.75 4.34
CA VAL A 323 -13.56 -18.55 3.61
C VAL A 323 -14.92 -18.09 4.16
N SER A 324 -15.01 -16.82 4.56
CA SER A 324 -16.25 -16.19 5.01
C SER A 324 -16.53 -14.91 4.22
N ILE A 325 -17.70 -14.83 3.61
CA ILE A 325 -18.14 -13.70 2.80
C ILE A 325 -19.46 -13.16 3.35
N LYS A 326 -19.47 -11.89 3.80
CA LYS A 326 -20.69 -11.19 4.20
C LYS A 326 -20.88 -9.97 3.31
N ALA A 327 -21.95 -9.96 2.52
CA ALA A 327 -22.22 -8.89 1.56
C ALA A 327 -23.72 -8.63 1.40
N LYS A 328 -24.09 -7.50 0.80
CA LYS A 328 -25.47 -7.31 0.33
C LYS A 328 -25.75 -8.20 -0.87
N ASN A 329 -24.84 -8.20 -1.84
CA ASN A 329 -24.90 -9.05 -3.02
C ASN A 329 -23.53 -9.72 -3.27
N VAL A 330 -23.53 -10.86 -3.95
CA VAL A 330 -22.33 -11.53 -4.46
C VAL A 330 -22.47 -11.77 -5.96
N GLU A 331 -21.48 -11.35 -6.73
CA GLU A 331 -21.30 -11.67 -8.15
C GLU A 331 -19.99 -12.45 -8.31
N ASN A 332 -20.09 -13.74 -8.63
CA ASN A 332 -18.94 -14.61 -8.82
C ASN A 332 -18.75 -14.99 -10.27
N ALA A 333 -17.70 -14.49 -10.91
CA ALA A 333 -17.31 -14.86 -12.27
C ALA A 333 -16.19 -15.92 -12.32
N GLY A 334 -15.49 -16.12 -11.20
CA GLY A 334 -14.40 -17.09 -11.06
C GLY A 334 -14.73 -18.19 -10.07
N ASP A 335 -13.71 -18.65 -9.35
CA ASP A 335 -13.83 -19.74 -8.40
C ASP A 335 -13.80 -19.22 -6.95
N ILE A 336 -14.75 -19.65 -6.13
CA ILE A 336 -14.74 -19.52 -4.68
C ILE A 336 -14.74 -20.93 -4.11
N TYR A 337 -13.59 -21.36 -3.55
CA TYR A 337 -13.41 -22.73 -3.09
C TYR A 337 -12.56 -22.79 -1.81
N SER A 338 -13.03 -23.56 -0.82
CA SER A 338 -12.30 -23.69 0.45
C SER A 338 -12.60 -25.00 1.17
N GLY A 339 -11.89 -25.27 2.27
CA GLY A 339 -12.21 -26.36 3.18
C GLY A 339 -13.60 -26.13 3.78
N ASP A 340 -13.78 -25.02 4.49
CA ASP A 340 -15.06 -24.57 5.03
C ASP A 340 -15.43 -23.21 4.39
N LEU A 341 -16.65 -23.11 3.84
CA LEU A 341 -17.16 -21.93 3.13
C LEU A 341 -18.48 -21.44 3.74
N ASP A 342 -18.47 -20.18 4.21
CA ASP A 342 -19.65 -19.50 4.74
C ASP A 342 -19.93 -18.23 3.93
N ILE A 343 -21.09 -18.17 3.27
CA ILE A 343 -21.55 -17.04 2.46
C ILE A 343 -22.88 -16.52 2.99
N GLU A 344 -22.88 -15.36 3.61
CA GLU A 344 -24.07 -14.68 4.12
C GLU A 344 -24.35 -13.44 3.26
N VAL A 345 -25.46 -13.48 2.51
CA VAL A 345 -25.87 -12.44 1.55
C VAL A 345 -27.27 -11.95 1.86
N VAL A 346 -27.44 -10.63 1.90
CA VAL A 346 -28.74 -10.01 2.21
C VAL A 346 -29.73 -10.21 1.08
N ASP A 347 -29.33 -10.00 -0.19
CA ASP A 347 -30.25 -10.04 -1.33
C ASP A 347 -29.93 -11.20 -2.29
N PHE A 348 -28.94 -11.09 -3.18
CA PHE A 348 -28.75 -12.12 -4.21
C PHE A 348 -27.30 -12.59 -4.38
N ILE A 349 -27.18 -13.84 -4.83
CA ILE A 349 -25.94 -14.41 -5.38
C ILE A 349 -26.16 -14.66 -6.87
N LYS A 350 -25.27 -14.10 -7.73
CA LYS A 350 -25.12 -14.47 -9.13
C LYS A 350 -23.82 -15.23 -9.30
N ASN A 351 -23.89 -16.50 -9.65
CA ASN A 351 -22.73 -17.35 -9.86
C ASN A 351 -22.61 -17.73 -11.35
N PHE A 352 -21.53 -17.28 -11.99
CA PHE A 352 -21.12 -17.63 -13.34
C PHE A 352 -19.96 -18.63 -13.37
N GLY A 353 -19.25 -18.81 -12.24
CA GLY A 353 -18.15 -19.73 -12.07
C GLY A 353 -18.47 -20.86 -11.07
N MET A 354 -17.52 -21.16 -10.19
CA MET A 354 -17.67 -22.21 -9.18
C MET A 354 -17.80 -21.61 -7.77
N ILE A 355 -18.72 -22.18 -6.98
CA ILE A 355 -18.79 -21.99 -5.52
C ILE A 355 -18.81 -23.40 -4.90
N GLY A 356 -17.80 -23.72 -4.06
CA GLY A 356 -17.69 -25.05 -3.49
C GLY A 356 -16.87 -25.10 -2.21
N ALA A 357 -17.08 -26.16 -1.44
CA ALA A 357 -16.30 -26.48 -0.26
C ALA A 357 -15.97 -27.96 -0.19
N GLU A 358 -14.81 -28.28 0.41
CA GLU A 358 -14.40 -29.67 0.65
C GLU A 358 -15.16 -30.31 1.80
N LYS A 359 -15.47 -29.52 2.85
CA LYS A 359 -16.08 -30.02 4.09
C LYS A 359 -17.47 -29.47 4.30
N ASN A 360 -17.59 -28.18 4.60
CA ASN A 360 -18.86 -27.55 4.93
C ASN A 360 -19.13 -26.34 4.03
N LEU A 361 -20.30 -26.31 3.40
CA LEU A 361 -20.80 -25.16 2.64
C LEU A 361 -22.08 -24.65 3.29
N THR A 362 -22.01 -23.41 3.78
CA THR A 362 -23.18 -22.70 4.28
C THR A 362 -23.44 -21.48 3.37
N ILE A 363 -24.62 -21.38 2.82
CA ILE A 363 -25.04 -20.22 2.01
C ILE A 363 -26.38 -19.72 2.51
N THR A 364 -26.43 -18.42 2.82
CA THR A 364 -27.66 -17.70 3.14
C THR A 364 -27.87 -16.57 2.15
N ALA A 365 -28.97 -16.56 1.38
CA ALA A 365 -29.34 -15.51 0.44
C ALA A 365 -30.85 -15.54 0.19
N LYS A 366 -31.45 -14.42 -0.26
CA LYS A 366 -32.85 -14.41 -0.71
C LYS A 366 -33.02 -15.12 -2.05
N THR A 367 -32.09 -14.87 -2.97
CA THR A 367 -32.09 -15.49 -4.30
C THR A 367 -30.71 -15.94 -4.72
N ILE A 368 -30.63 -17.06 -5.42
CA ILE A 368 -29.40 -17.59 -6.00
C ILE A 368 -29.67 -17.89 -7.47
N THR A 369 -28.94 -17.22 -8.35
CA THR A 369 -28.90 -17.52 -9.79
C THR A 369 -27.56 -18.19 -10.09
N ASN A 370 -27.61 -19.42 -10.60
CA ASN A 370 -26.43 -20.20 -10.94
C ASN A 370 -26.39 -20.44 -12.45
N GLU A 371 -25.52 -19.70 -13.15
CA GLU A 371 -25.34 -19.80 -14.59
C GLU A 371 -23.97 -20.45 -14.93
N GLY A 372 -23.23 -20.94 -13.93
CA GLY A 372 -21.93 -21.57 -14.09
C GLY A 372 -22.02 -22.86 -14.93
N LYS A 373 -21.08 -23.04 -15.86
CA LYS A 373 -20.99 -24.29 -16.65
C LYS A 373 -20.70 -25.45 -15.70
N ARG A 374 -21.57 -26.46 -15.71
CA ARG A 374 -21.35 -27.71 -14.98
C ARG A 374 -20.30 -28.54 -15.69
N THR A 375 -19.05 -28.43 -15.27
CA THR A 375 -18.05 -29.51 -15.41
C THR A 375 -18.02 -30.27 -14.09
N ALA A 376 -17.61 -31.54 -14.07
CA ALA A 376 -17.49 -32.31 -12.83
C ALA A 376 -16.71 -31.50 -11.78
N GLY A 377 -17.32 -31.14 -10.66
CA GLY A 377 -16.78 -30.23 -9.65
C GLY A 377 -17.20 -28.77 -9.76
N SER A 378 -17.97 -28.35 -10.75
CA SER A 378 -18.49 -26.99 -10.86
C SER A 378 -19.97 -26.91 -10.46
N GLY A 379 -20.33 -25.84 -9.74
CA GLY A 379 -21.68 -25.60 -9.23
C GLY A 379 -21.67 -25.19 -7.77
N ILE A 380 -22.84 -25.12 -7.17
CA ILE A 380 -22.99 -24.95 -5.73
C ILE A 380 -23.23 -26.32 -5.13
N VAL A 381 -22.32 -26.76 -4.27
CA VAL A 381 -22.40 -28.05 -3.57
C VAL A 381 -22.63 -27.76 -2.08
N GLY A 382 -23.82 -28.03 -1.56
CA GLY A 382 -24.15 -27.83 -0.15
C GLY A 382 -25.66 -27.58 0.09
N ASN A 383 -26.03 -27.43 1.36
CA ASN A 383 -27.38 -27.10 1.76
C ASN A 383 -27.69 -25.61 1.48
N VAL A 384 -28.58 -25.37 0.55
CA VAL A 384 -29.03 -24.01 0.21
C VAL A 384 -30.46 -23.85 0.78
N GLY A 385 -30.64 -22.98 1.76
CA GLY A 385 -31.97 -22.57 2.21
C GLY A 385 -32.57 -21.57 1.21
N ASN A 386 -33.52 -22.01 0.38
CA ASN A 386 -34.22 -21.31 -0.68
C ASN A 386 -33.42 -21.10 -1.99
N THR A 387 -33.60 -22.04 -2.90
CA THR A 387 -33.20 -21.91 -4.31
C THR A 387 -34.40 -21.41 -5.12
N VAL A 388 -34.22 -20.32 -5.87
CA VAL A 388 -35.08 -19.98 -6.99
C VAL A 388 -34.24 -20.19 -8.25
N ASN A 389 -34.62 -21.20 -9.06
CA ASN A 389 -34.03 -21.46 -10.38
C ASN A 389 -34.42 -20.38 -11.38
#